data_889ce6757511ba249e3450a60be8ad08
#
_entry.id   889ce6757511ba249e3450a60be8ad08
#
_cell.length_a   1.000
_cell.length_b   1.000
_cell.length_c   1.000
_cell.angle_alpha   90.00
_cell.angle_beta   90.00
_cell.angle_gamma   90.00
#
_symmetry.space_group_name_H-M   'P 1'
#
loop_
_entity.id
_entity.type
_entity.pdbx_description
1 polymer ?
#
loop_
_entity_poly.entity_id
_entity_poly.type
_entity_poly.pdbx_seq_one_letter_code
_entity_poly.pdbx_strand_id
1 'polypeptide(L)'
;TTPKSKSTAAALFPARTKLCLALLVLLGFSLGCSEFVVIGIESDLATELGISLATAGQLISVFALVYAIATPVLALSTGRFRRYRLLVCYSIVFVLGNLVMALAPNFQVLFISRIVLGSVSGALLAVGVTYIPELLSPQQTSLAISVVYGAFSVAMVFVTSIGKFVADTLDWHMAMYGTLTFAVLICGALVAFMPRAGQTDEPSTFREQAGLLREPSIITGMLIFLFGVGSVYVFYGYVTPYLEQVLGMGTVEASTTLMAYGVFCLISNILGGWIDARFGMKALLVTFVLQAAALLGLFAVGGTMPLALVFVFSLALLMYLFSVSCITHFMDVARSRHPKSMVLASSVEPMAFNVGISFGTAVGGAVVSSIGIAYVGAVGAAFSLVAWALTLVTIKLARWERRRG
;
A
#
# COMPACT_ATOMS: atom_id res chain seq x y z
N THR A 1 4.38 45.40 -33.61
CA THR A 1 4.20 43.97 -33.99
C THR A 1 4.85 43.08 -32.94
N THR A 2 4.06 42.66 -31.96
CA THR A 2 4.42 41.70 -30.91
C THR A 2 4.46 40.29 -31.50
N PRO A 3 5.48 39.50 -31.26
CA PRO A 3 5.48 38.11 -31.68
C PRO A 3 4.53 37.31 -30.79
N LYS A 4 3.55 36.65 -31.39
CA LYS A 4 2.68 35.67 -30.79
C LYS A 4 3.52 34.56 -30.15
N SER A 5 3.42 34.42 -28.83
CA SER A 5 3.87 33.24 -28.08
C SER A 5 3.24 32.01 -28.72
N LYS A 6 4.02 31.22 -29.43
CA LYS A 6 3.65 29.86 -29.83
C LYS A 6 3.54 29.03 -28.55
N SER A 7 2.32 28.61 -28.22
CA SER A 7 2.03 27.54 -27.33
C SER A 7 2.98 26.36 -27.61
N THR A 8 3.88 26.10 -26.70
CA THR A 8 4.81 24.96 -26.80
C THR A 8 3.97 23.70 -26.58
N ALA A 9 3.54 23.11 -27.69
CA ALA A 9 2.96 21.78 -27.70
C ALA A 9 3.88 20.84 -26.93
N ALA A 10 3.29 20.06 -26.05
CA ALA A 10 3.96 19.05 -25.24
C ALA A 10 4.98 18.30 -26.11
N ALA A 11 6.26 18.41 -25.81
CA ALA A 11 7.32 17.71 -26.49
C ALA A 11 7.00 16.20 -26.40
N LEU A 12 6.72 15.59 -27.55
CA LEU A 12 6.44 14.15 -27.64
C LEU A 12 7.68 13.41 -27.15
N PHE A 13 7.59 12.78 -25.99
CA PHE A 13 8.64 11.89 -25.51
C PHE A 13 8.99 10.85 -26.58
N PRO A 14 10.28 10.47 -26.71
CA PRO A 14 10.68 9.35 -27.56
C PRO A 14 9.81 8.12 -27.22
N ALA A 15 9.39 7.36 -28.21
CA ALA A 15 8.52 6.19 -28.01
C ALA A 15 9.05 5.23 -26.94
N ARG A 16 10.37 5.09 -26.86
CA ARG A 16 11.05 4.28 -25.83
C ARG A 16 10.83 4.81 -24.41
N THR A 17 10.88 6.12 -24.20
CA THR A 17 10.62 6.73 -22.88
C THR A 17 9.19 6.51 -22.45
N LYS A 18 8.22 6.66 -23.36
CA LYS A 18 6.81 6.37 -23.07
C LYS A 18 6.60 4.91 -22.68
N LEU A 19 7.24 3.99 -23.41
CA LEU A 19 7.18 2.56 -23.12
C LEU A 19 7.75 2.25 -21.72
N CYS A 20 8.95 2.77 -21.40
CA CYS A 20 9.56 2.56 -20.08
C CYS A 20 8.66 3.08 -18.95
N LEU A 21 8.08 4.27 -19.09
CA LEU A 21 7.16 4.83 -18.10
C LEU A 21 5.88 3.98 -17.94
N ALA A 22 5.29 3.56 -19.06
CA ALA A 22 4.12 2.66 -19.04
C ALA A 22 4.44 1.35 -18.32
N LEU A 23 5.61 0.76 -18.59
CA LEU A 23 6.05 -0.46 -17.91
C LEU A 23 6.26 -0.27 -16.40
N LEU A 24 6.75 0.91 -15.96
CA LEU A 24 6.89 1.22 -14.54
C LEU A 24 5.52 1.40 -13.85
N VAL A 25 4.56 2.01 -14.53
CA VAL A 25 3.17 2.09 -14.03
C VAL A 25 2.54 0.70 -13.92
N LEU A 26 2.72 -0.14 -14.95
CA LEU A 26 2.26 -1.52 -14.96
C LEU A 26 2.99 -2.39 -13.92
N LEU A 27 4.25 -2.07 -13.60
CA LEU A 27 4.95 -2.70 -12.48
C LEU A 27 4.24 -2.40 -11.15
N GLY A 28 3.93 -1.13 -10.87
CA GLY A 28 3.17 -0.75 -9.67
C GLY A 28 1.83 -1.49 -9.59
N PHE A 29 1.12 -1.59 -10.71
CA PHE A 29 -0.11 -2.36 -10.79
C PHE A 29 0.12 -3.87 -10.52
N SER A 30 1.14 -4.48 -11.11
CA SER A 30 1.46 -5.91 -10.93
C SER A 30 1.82 -6.25 -9.47
N LEU A 31 2.59 -5.36 -8.83
CA LEU A 31 2.94 -5.50 -7.41
C LEU A 31 1.70 -5.43 -6.53
N GLY A 32 0.81 -4.46 -6.79
CA GLY A 32 -0.47 -4.35 -6.10
C GLY A 32 -1.38 -5.57 -6.32
N CYS A 33 -1.39 -6.14 -7.53
CA CYS A 33 -2.13 -7.39 -7.79
C CYS A 33 -1.65 -8.53 -6.90
N SER A 34 -0.34 -8.74 -6.80
CA SER A 34 0.22 -9.78 -5.93
C SER A 34 -0.04 -9.53 -4.44
N GLU A 35 -0.07 -8.26 -4.02
CA GLU A 35 -0.34 -7.89 -2.63
C GLU A 35 -1.79 -8.14 -2.24
N PHE A 36 -2.74 -7.62 -3.03
CA PHE A 36 -4.15 -7.52 -2.64
C PHE A 36 -5.02 -8.70 -3.08
N VAL A 37 -4.55 -9.60 -3.95
CA VAL A 37 -5.37 -10.74 -4.42
C VAL A 37 -5.90 -11.58 -3.26
N VAL A 38 -5.09 -11.80 -2.23
CA VAL A 38 -5.46 -12.63 -1.06
C VAL A 38 -6.65 -12.05 -0.30
N ILE A 39 -6.79 -10.71 -0.25
CA ILE A 39 -7.93 -10.06 0.43
C ILE A 39 -9.26 -10.42 -0.27
N GLY A 40 -9.24 -10.50 -1.60
CA GLY A 40 -10.42 -10.87 -2.38
C GLY A 40 -10.85 -12.33 -2.19
N ILE A 41 -9.87 -13.23 -2.05
CA ILE A 41 -10.08 -14.70 -2.04
C ILE A 41 -9.91 -15.35 -0.66
N GLU A 42 -9.87 -14.56 0.40
CA GLU A 42 -9.58 -15.05 1.76
C GLU A 42 -10.56 -16.11 2.24
N SER A 43 -11.86 -15.91 1.99
CA SER A 43 -12.92 -16.87 2.35
C SER A 43 -12.75 -18.21 1.62
N ASP A 44 -12.41 -18.14 0.33
CA ASP A 44 -12.22 -19.32 -0.53
C ASP A 44 -11.01 -20.12 -0.06
N LEU A 45 -9.90 -19.44 0.22
CA LEU A 45 -8.71 -20.06 0.81
C LEU A 45 -8.99 -20.74 2.13
N ALA A 46 -9.74 -20.07 3.02
CA ALA A 46 -10.09 -20.65 4.33
C ALA A 46 -10.92 -21.91 4.17
N THR A 47 -11.89 -21.89 3.27
CA THR A 47 -12.81 -23.02 3.02
C THR A 47 -12.09 -24.20 2.39
N GLU A 48 -11.36 -23.99 1.29
CA GLU A 48 -10.74 -25.08 0.53
C GLU A 48 -9.54 -25.69 1.25
N LEU A 49 -8.73 -24.89 1.96
CA LEU A 49 -7.59 -25.37 2.73
C LEU A 49 -7.98 -25.89 4.10
N GLY A 50 -9.25 -25.78 4.52
CA GLY A 50 -9.73 -26.22 5.83
C GLY A 50 -9.06 -25.48 6.99
N ILE A 51 -8.76 -24.20 6.83
CA ILE A 51 -8.10 -23.35 7.82
C ILE A 51 -9.06 -22.27 8.34
N SER A 52 -8.72 -21.68 9.49
CA SER A 52 -9.51 -20.54 10.00
C SER A 52 -9.29 -19.27 9.17
N LEU A 53 -10.26 -18.35 9.14
CA LEU A 53 -10.10 -17.02 8.56
C LEU A 53 -8.91 -16.26 9.16
N ALA A 54 -8.70 -16.39 10.47
CA ALA A 54 -7.55 -15.79 11.15
C ALA A 54 -6.22 -16.34 10.62
N THR A 55 -6.17 -17.63 10.26
CA THR A 55 -4.99 -18.25 9.63
C THR A 55 -4.82 -17.75 8.21
N ALA A 56 -5.89 -17.64 7.42
CA ALA A 56 -5.83 -17.07 6.08
C ALA A 56 -5.35 -15.61 6.10
N GLY A 57 -5.83 -14.78 7.03
CA GLY A 57 -5.39 -13.39 7.22
C GLY A 57 -3.90 -13.24 7.55
N GLN A 58 -3.23 -14.28 8.07
CA GLN A 58 -1.77 -14.26 8.27
C GLN A 58 -1.01 -14.12 6.95
N LEU A 59 -1.59 -14.55 5.82
CA LEU A 59 -0.99 -14.36 4.49
C LEU A 59 -0.85 -12.88 4.12
N ILE A 60 -1.80 -12.05 4.57
CA ILE A 60 -1.78 -10.59 4.39
C ILE A 60 -0.75 -9.98 5.36
N SER A 61 -0.84 -10.35 6.63
CA SER A 61 0.05 -9.85 7.68
C SER A 61 1.52 -10.12 7.40
N VAL A 62 1.88 -11.36 7.04
CA VAL A 62 3.29 -11.73 6.82
C VAL A 62 3.87 -11.02 5.60
N PHE A 63 3.11 -10.90 4.51
CA PHE A 63 3.56 -10.15 3.35
C PHE A 63 3.90 -8.72 3.74
N ALA A 64 2.98 -8.02 4.39
CA ALA A 64 3.14 -6.62 4.78
C ALA A 64 4.31 -6.43 5.78
N LEU A 65 4.45 -7.34 6.76
CA LEU A 65 5.56 -7.29 7.73
C LEU A 65 6.90 -7.46 7.03
N VAL A 66 7.01 -8.46 6.17
CA VAL A 66 8.26 -8.73 5.43
C VAL A 66 8.56 -7.59 4.46
N TYR A 67 7.56 -7.05 3.77
CA TYR A 67 7.69 -5.88 2.91
C TYR A 67 8.27 -4.68 3.69
N ALA A 68 7.72 -4.38 4.86
CA ALA A 68 8.15 -3.25 5.69
C ALA A 68 9.60 -3.38 6.16
N ILE A 69 10.05 -4.59 6.48
CA ILE A 69 11.43 -4.84 6.94
C ILE A 69 12.40 -4.96 5.77
N ALA A 70 12.04 -5.73 4.75
CA ALA A 70 12.96 -6.05 3.66
C ALA A 70 13.23 -4.86 2.74
N THR A 71 12.23 -3.99 2.49
CA THR A 71 12.37 -2.84 1.60
C THR A 71 13.52 -1.92 1.99
N PRO A 72 13.61 -1.37 3.22
CA PRO A 72 14.72 -0.53 3.62
C PRO A 72 16.04 -1.31 3.70
N VAL A 73 16.02 -2.56 4.15
CA VAL A 73 17.23 -3.39 4.24
C VAL A 73 17.83 -3.63 2.85
N LEU A 74 17.01 -3.99 1.86
CA LEU A 74 17.48 -4.19 0.51
C LEU A 74 17.90 -2.88 -0.16
N ALA A 75 17.14 -1.79 0.01
CA ALA A 75 17.50 -0.49 -0.53
C ALA A 75 18.89 -0.04 -0.06
N LEU A 76 19.21 -0.23 1.22
CA LEU A 76 20.49 0.17 1.81
C LEU A 76 21.64 -0.81 1.49
N SER A 77 21.38 -2.12 1.46
CA SER A 77 22.41 -3.14 1.24
C SER A 77 22.80 -3.30 -0.23
N THR A 78 21.90 -3.00 -1.16
CA THR A 78 22.09 -3.28 -2.59
C THR A 78 22.43 -2.07 -3.44
N GLY A 79 22.46 -0.85 -2.88
CA GLY A 79 22.75 0.40 -3.60
C GLY A 79 24.10 0.42 -4.35
N ARG A 80 25.08 -0.44 -3.93
CA ARG A 80 26.36 -0.62 -4.62
C ARG A 80 26.27 -1.39 -5.96
N PHE A 81 25.13 -2.05 -6.22
CA PHE A 81 24.96 -2.83 -7.46
C PHE A 81 24.31 -1.97 -8.54
N ARG A 82 24.55 -2.31 -9.80
CA ARG A 82 23.91 -1.64 -10.94
C ARG A 82 22.41 -1.85 -10.90
N ARG A 83 21.63 -0.78 -11.02
CA ARG A 83 20.15 -0.78 -10.97
C ARG A 83 19.52 -1.83 -11.90
N TYR A 84 20.05 -2.00 -13.10
CA TYR A 84 19.55 -3.02 -14.04
C TYR A 84 19.73 -4.46 -13.50
N ARG A 85 20.86 -4.77 -12.85
CA ARG A 85 21.03 -6.10 -12.23
C ARG A 85 20.06 -6.34 -11.10
N LEU A 86 19.82 -5.32 -10.28
CA LEU A 86 18.82 -5.38 -9.19
C LEU A 86 17.42 -5.58 -9.76
N LEU A 87 17.06 -4.80 -10.80
CA LEU A 87 15.77 -4.94 -11.49
C LEU A 87 15.56 -6.38 -11.97
N VAL A 88 16.56 -6.97 -12.64
CA VAL A 88 16.50 -8.36 -13.13
C VAL A 88 16.37 -9.34 -11.97
N CYS A 89 17.25 -9.26 -10.96
CA CYS A 89 17.21 -10.19 -9.82
C CYS A 89 15.89 -10.14 -9.07
N TYR A 90 15.39 -8.94 -8.74
CA TYR A 90 14.13 -8.79 -8.03
C TYR A 90 12.92 -9.21 -8.88
N SER A 91 12.95 -8.94 -10.20
CA SER A 91 11.91 -9.43 -11.13
C SER A 91 11.85 -10.95 -11.17
N ILE A 92 13.01 -11.62 -11.21
CA ILE A 92 13.07 -13.09 -11.18
C ILE A 92 12.47 -13.62 -9.87
N VAL A 93 12.89 -13.07 -8.72
CA VAL A 93 12.37 -13.51 -7.42
C VAL A 93 10.88 -13.24 -7.29
N PHE A 94 10.40 -12.08 -7.79
CA PHE A 94 8.97 -11.73 -7.80
C PHE A 94 8.15 -12.70 -8.65
N VAL A 95 8.61 -13.04 -9.85
CA VAL A 95 7.95 -14.03 -10.72
C VAL A 95 7.95 -15.41 -10.08
N LEU A 96 9.08 -15.85 -9.51
CA LEU A 96 9.17 -17.14 -8.80
C LEU A 96 8.25 -17.17 -7.58
N GLY A 97 8.16 -16.08 -6.81
CA GLY A 97 7.22 -15.97 -5.69
C GLY A 97 5.76 -16.11 -6.12
N ASN A 98 5.37 -15.45 -7.23
CA ASN A 98 4.02 -15.60 -7.81
C ASN A 98 3.79 -17.00 -8.36
N LEU A 99 4.81 -17.65 -8.94
CA LEU A 99 4.72 -19.04 -9.41
C LEU A 99 4.48 -19.99 -8.24
N VAL A 100 5.25 -19.87 -7.16
CA VAL A 100 5.06 -20.67 -5.93
C VAL A 100 3.66 -20.43 -5.35
N MET A 101 3.19 -19.18 -5.35
CA MET A 101 1.86 -18.82 -4.88
C MET A 101 0.77 -19.49 -5.72
N ALA A 102 0.88 -19.45 -7.05
CA ALA A 102 -0.11 -19.99 -7.97
C ALA A 102 -0.16 -21.53 -7.99
N LEU A 103 0.95 -22.18 -7.66
CA LEU A 103 1.06 -23.66 -7.61
C LEU A 103 0.95 -24.21 -6.19
N ALA A 104 0.62 -23.39 -5.20
CA ALA A 104 0.66 -23.78 -3.79
C ALA A 104 -0.41 -24.85 -3.45
N PRO A 105 -0.03 -26.05 -3.03
CA PRO A 105 -0.97 -27.11 -2.69
C PRO A 105 -1.52 -27.00 -1.25
N ASN A 106 -0.99 -26.10 -0.44
CA ASN A 106 -1.34 -25.96 0.98
C ASN A 106 -0.95 -24.58 1.52
N PHE A 107 -1.43 -24.29 2.73
CA PHE A 107 -1.17 -23.03 3.43
C PHE A 107 0.32 -22.73 3.63
N GLN A 108 1.15 -23.71 3.96
CA GLN A 108 2.58 -23.53 4.25
C GLN A 108 3.33 -22.99 3.00
N VAL A 109 3.03 -23.54 1.83
CA VAL A 109 3.64 -23.08 0.57
C VAL A 109 3.14 -21.68 0.20
N LEU A 110 1.85 -21.39 0.41
CA LEU A 110 1.31 -20.04 0.28
C LEU A 110 2.03 -19.05 1.21
N PHE A 111 2.18 -19.42 2.47
CA PHE A 111 2.85 -18.58 3.47
C PHE A 111 4.30 -18.25 3.09
N ILE A 112 5.06 -19.26 2.64
CA ILE A 112 6.42 -19.06 2.13
C ILE A 112 6.42 -18.14 0.90
N SER A 113 5.49 -18.33 -0.03
CA SER A 113 5.38 -17.46 -1.20
C SER A 113 5.15 -16.00 -0.82
N ARG A 114 4.34 -15.75 0.20
CA ARG A 114 4.06 -14.40 0.73
C ARG A 114 5.31 -13.76 1.35
N ILE A 115 6.14 -14.54 2.04
CA ILE A 115 7.46 -14.07 2.53
C ILE A 115 8.36 -13.69 1.37
N VAL A 116 8.47 -14.55 0.35
CA VAL A 116 9.29 -14.28 -0.83
C VAL A 116 8.82 -13.02 -1.56
N LEU A 117 7.52 -12.91 -1.83
CA LEU A 117 6.93 -11.75 -2.51
C LEU A 117 7.10 -10.46 -1.69
N GLY A 118 6.79 -10.48 -0.40
CA GLY A 118 6.97 -9.33 0.50
C GLY A 118 8.43 -8.87 0.54
N SER A 119 9.39 -9.80 0.51
CA SER A 119 10.81 -9.46 0.58
C SER A 119 11.32 -8.62 -0.58
N VAL A 120 10.76 -8.78 -1.78
CA VAL A 120 11.26 -8.11 -2.99
C VAL A 120 10.34 -7.03 -3.55
N SER A 121 9.05 -7.05 -3.24
CA SER A 121 8.06 -6.16 -3.88
C SER A 121 8.39 -4.68 -3.69
N GLY A 122 8.69 -4.26 -2.46
CA GLY A 122 9.06 -2.88 -2.19
C GLY A 122 10.39 -2.47 -2.79
N ALA A 123 11.38 -3.37 -2.76
CA ALA A 123 12.68 -3.11 -3.36
C ALA A 123 12.61 -3.04 -4.90
N LEU A 124 11.80 -3.88 -5.54
CA LEU A 124 11.57 -3.86 -6.98
C LEU A 124 10.90 -2.57 -7.41
N LEU A 125 9.89 -2.11 -6.66
CA LEU A 125 9.25 -0.81 -6.90
C LEU A 125 10.24 0.33 -6.73
N ALA A 126 11.01 0.34 -5.65
CA ALA A 126 12.01 1.37 -5.38
C ALA A 126 13.05 1.46 -6.50
N VAL A 127 13.61 0.32 -6.94
CA VAL A 127 14.54 0.29 -8.08
C VAL A 127 13.86 0.78 -9.36
N GLY A 128 12.61 0.39 -9.64
CA GLY A 128 11.84 0.87 -10.78
C GLY A 128 11.69 2.39 -10.79
N VAL A 129 11.32 2.96 -9.66
CA VAL A 129 11.11 4.42 -9.51
C VAL A 129 12.41 5.22 -9.72
N THR A 130 13.59 4.66 -9.42
CA THR A 130 14.87 5.35 -9.65
C THR A 130 15.22 5.60 -11.12
N TYR A 131 14.56 4.92 -12.07
CA TYR A 131 14.71 5.19 -13.49
C TYR A 131 13.97 6.45 -13.95
N ILE A 132 12.94 6.90 -13.23
CA ILE A 132 12.07 8.00 -13.66
C ILE A 132 12.83 9.32 -13.82
N PRO A 133 13.71 9.75 -12.89
CA PRO A 133 14.50 10.96 -13.04
C PRO A 133 15.49 10.92 -14.21
N GLU A 134 15.90 9.74 -14.69
CA GLU A 134 16.76 9.58 -15.85
C GLU A 134 15.98 9.71 -17.18
N LEU A 135 14.67 9.46 -17.13
CA LEU A 135 13.79 9.46 -18.30
C LEU A 135 13.05 10.80 -18.49
N LEU A 136 12.88 11.59 -17.42
CA LEU A 136 12.02 12.77 -17.37
C LEU A 136 12.73 14.00 -16.79
N SER A 137 12.21 15.17 -17.10
CA SER A 137 12.61 16.41 -16.45
C SER A 137 12.17 16.44 -14.98
N PRO A 138 12.84 17.22 -14.09
CA PRO A 138 12.49 17.31 -12.68
C PRO A 138 11.02 17.66 -12.40
N GLN A 139 10.42 18.50 -13.25
CA GLN A 139 9.02 18.92 -13.12
C GLN A 139 8.02 17.77 -13.38
N GLN A 140 8.40 16.80 -14.22
CA GLN A 140 7.56 15.67 -14.62
C GLN A 140 7.81 14.43 -13.75
N THR A 141 8.98 14.34 -13.12
CA THR A 141 9.39 13.21 -12.29
C THR A 141 8.41 12.96 -11.13
N SER A 142 8.03 14.00 -10.40
CA SER A 142 7.12 13.89 -9.26
C SER A 142 5.75 13.34 -9.67
N LEU A 143 5.19 13.83 -10.78
CA LEU A 143 3.92 13.34 -11.30
C LEU A 143 4.02 11.88 -11.75
N ALA A 144 5.09 11.51 -12.45
CA ALA A 144 5.29 10.14 -12.91
C ALA A 144 5.43 9.15 -11.73
N ILE A 145 6.15 9.53 -10.67
CA ILE A 145 6.24 8.74 -9.44
C ILE A 145 4.84 8.56 -8.82
N SER A 146 4.07 9.64 -8.71
CA SER A 146 2.71 9.59 -8.18
C SER A 146 1.79 8.66 -9.00
N VAL A 147 1.94 8.63 -10.32
CA VAL A 147 1.17 7.73 -11.21
C VAL A 147 1.57 6.27 -10.97
N VAL A 148 2.86 5.97 -10.79
CA VAL A 148 3.33 4.60 -10.47
C VAL A 148 2.76 4.12 -9.14
N TYR A 149 2.79 4.93 -8.09
CA TYR A 149 2.18 4.59 -6.80
C TYR A 149 0.65 4.54 -6.89
N GLY A 150 0.03 5.41 -7.68
CA GLY A 150 -1.42 5.38 -7.95
C GLY A 150 -1.88 4.07 -8.60
N ALA A 151 -1.04 3.46 -9.43
CA ALA A 151 -1.32 2.18 -10.05
C ALA A 151 -1.49 1.04 -9.02
N PHE A 152 -0.82 1.13 -7.88
CA PHE A 152 -1.04 0.23 -6.74
C PHE A 152 -2.49 0.29 -6.22
N SER A 153 -3.01 1.50 -6.04
CA SER A 153 -4.41 1.70 -5.60
C SER A 153 -5.40 1.22 -6.65
N VAL A 154 -5.08 1.40 -7.95
CA VAL A 154 -5.90 0.87 -9.05
C VAL A 154 -5.90 -0.67 -9.02
N ALA A 155 -4.75 -1.30 -8.77
CA ALA A 155 -4.67 -2.76 -8.64
C ALA A 155 -5.56 -3.28 -7.51
N MET A 156 -5.58 -2.60 -6.36
CA MET A 156 -6.44 -2.97 -5.24
C MET A 156 -7.92 -3.00 -5.64
N VAL A 157 -8.39 -2.01 -6.43
CA VAL A 157 -9.77 -1.97 -6.94
C VAL A 157 -10.10 -3.22 -7.76
N PHE A 158 -9.24 -3.51 -8.74
CA PHE A 158 -9.53 -4.54 -9.72
C PHE A 158 -9.26 -5.96 -9.19
N VAL A 159 -8.13 -6.16 -8.52
CA VAL A 159 -7.70 -7.51 -8.17
C VAL A 159 -8.52 -8.13 -7.04
N THR A 160 -8.95 -7.33 -6.04
CA THR A 160 -9.83 -7.85 -4.97
C THR A 160 -11.18 -8.26 -5.54
N SER A 161 -11.77 -7.44 -6.43
CA SER A 161 -13.08 -7.69 -7.02
C SER A 161 -13.05 -8.83 -8.04
N ILE A 162 -12.13 -8.76 -9.01
CA ILE A 162 -11.98 -9.77 -10.05
C ILE A 162 -11.49 -11.08 -9.43
N GLY A 163 -10.55 -11.00 -8.47
CA GLY A 163 -10.05 -12.16 -7.75
C GLY A 163 -11.17 -12.91 -7.04
N LYS A 164 -12.03 -12.19 -6.31
CA LYS A 164 -13.22 -12.78 -5.67
C LYS A 164 -14.14 -13.45 -6.69
N PHE A 165 -14.51 -12.73 -7.76
CA PHE A 165 -15.37 -13.27 -8.80
C PHE A 165 -14.79 -14.53 -9.47
N VAL A 166 -13.50 -14.54 -9.76
CA VAL A 166 -12.80 -15.67 -10.39
C VAL A 166 -12.72 -16.85 -9.41
N ALA A 167 -12.41 -16.61 -8.14
CA ALA A 167 -12.32 -17.66 -7.13
C ALA A 167 -13.67 -18.38 -6.96
N ASP A 168 -14.76 -17.63 -6.82
CA ASP A 168 -16.10 -18.20 -6.65
C ASP A 168 -16.63 -18.93 -7.88
N THR A 169 -16.26 -18.46 -9.09
CA THR A 169 -16.82 -19.03 -10.34
C THR A 169 -15.99 -20.16 -10.93
N LEU A 170 -14.69 -20.16 -10.67
CA LEU A 170 -13.74 -21.13 -11.19
C LEU A 170 -12.96 -21.81 -10.06
N ASP A 171 -11.93 -21.15 -9.54
CA ASP A 171 -11.03 -21.63 -8.50
C ASP A 171 -10.12 -20.46 -8.07
N TRP A 172 -9.74 -20.39 -6.81
CA TRP A 172 -8.83 -19.35 -6.30
C TRP A 172 -7.43 -19.40 -6.95
N HIS A 173 -6.96 -20.59 -7.39
CA HIS A 173 -5.72 -20.72 -8.16
C HIS A 173 -5.78 -19.93 -9.45
N MET A 174 -6.96 -19.84 -10.10
CA MET A 174 -7.12 -19.06 -11.34
C MET A 174 -6.88 -17.58 -11.13
N ALA A 175 -7.28 -17.01 -9.99
CA ALA A 175 -6.96 -15.64 -9.62
C ALA A 175 -5.44 -15.45 -9.45
N MET A 176 -4.76 -16.43 -8.86
CA MET A 176 -3.29 -16.40 -8.71
C MET A 176 -2.54 -16.62 -10.01
N TYR A 177 -3.05 -17.49 -10.93
CA TYR A 177 -2.50 -17.60 -12.29
C TYR A 177 -2.64 -16.30 -13.07
N GLY A 178 -3.72 -15.55 -12.86
CA GLY A 178 -3.89 -14.21 -13.43
C GLY A 178 -2.77 -13.25 -12.96
N THR A 179 -2.49 -13.21 -11.67
CA THR A 179 -1.40 -12.36 -11.12
C THR A 179 -0.02 -12.81 -11.60
N LEU A 180 0.22 -14.13 -11.67
CA LEU A 180 1.45 -14.70 -12.21
C LEU A 180 1.66 -14.31 -13.67
N THR A 181 0.64 -14.50 -14.51
CA THR A 181 0.70 -14.16 -15.94
C THR A 181 1.07 -12.69 -16.13
N PHE A 182 0.42 -11.82 -15.37
CA PHE A 182 0.70 -10.39 -15.43
C PHE A 182 2.12 -10.07 -14.94
N ALA A 183 2.58 -10.70 -13.86
CA ALA A 183 3.94 -10.55 -13.33
C ALA A 183 5.00 -10.99 -14.37
N VAL A 184 4.81 -12.14 -15.04
CA VAL A 184 5.72 -12.63 -16.07
C VAL A 184 5.81 -11.66 -17.24
N LEU A 185 4.66 -11.20 -17.76
CA LEU A 185 4.61 -10.28 -18.91
C LEU A 185 5.30 -8.95 -18.58
N ILE A 186 5.00 -8.36 -17.42
CA ILE A 186 5.54 -7.04 -17.06
C ILE A 186 7.01 -7.13 -16.68
N CYS A 187 7.41 -8.09 -15.86
CA CYS A 187 8.82 -8.27 -15.52
C CYS A 187 9.66 -8.65 -16.73
N GLY A 188 9.15 -9.51 -17.61
CA GLY A 188 9.80 -9.85 -18.88
C GLY A 188 10.00 -8.63 -19.77
N ALA A 189 8.97 -7.79 -19.92
CA ALA A 189 9.06 -6.55 -20.68
C ALA A 189 10.02 -5.54 -20.04
N LEU A 190 10.00 -5.39 -18.70
CA LEU A 190 10.97 -4.53 -17.99
C LEU A 190 12.42 -4.97 -18.25
N VAL A 191 12.71 -6.26 -18.12
CA VAL A 191 14.05 -6.80 -18.39
C VAL A 191 14.46 -6.58 -19.86
N ALA A 192 13.51 -6.68 -20.80
CA ALA A 192 13.80 -6.50 -22.24
C ALA A 192 14.03 -5.03 -22.64
N PHE A 193 13.24 -4.10 -22.11
CA PHE A 193 13.17 -2.73 -22.63
C PHE A 193 13.81 -1.66 -21.74
N MET A 194 14.02 -1.93 -20.43
CA MET A 194 14.63 -0.93 -19.54
C MET A 194 16.11 -0.66 -19.90
N PRO A 195 16.60 0.57 -19.72
CA PRO A 195 17.98 0.94 -19.98
C PRO A 195 18.95 0.10 -19.15
N ARG A 196 19.95 -0.49 -19.81
CA ARG A 196 21.00 -1.29 -19.14
C ARG A 196 22.13 -0.45 -18.55
N ALA A 197 22.29 0.79 -19.05
CA ALA A 197 23.24 1.76 -18.52
C ALA A 197 22.54 2.51 -17.37
N GLY A 198 22.85 2.16 -16.16
CA GLY A 198 22.34 2.85 -14.96
C GLY A 198 23.49 3.16 -14.02
N GLN A 199 23.40 4.31 -13.36
CA GLN A 199 24.34 4.67 -12.30
C GLN A 199 24.17 3.72 -11.11
N THR A 200 25.23 3.52 -10.35
CA THR A 200 25.14 3.02 -8.98
C THR A 200 24.76 4.18 -8.10
N ASP A 201 23.81 4.01 -7.20
CA ASP A 201 23.53 5.03 -6.20
C ASP A 201 24.74 5.19 -5.27
N GLU A 202 25.04 6.42 -4.85
CA GLU A 202 26.05 6.62 -3.83
C GLU A 202 25.60 5.89 -2.55
N PRO A 203 26.44 5.01 -1.97
CA PRO A 203 26.07 4.27 -0.79
C PRO A 203 25.94 5.22 0.40
N SER A 204 24.73 5.60 0.74
CA SER A 204 24.45 6.25 2.01
C SER A 204 24.45 5.20 3.12
N THR A 205 25.31 5.39 4.11
CA THR A 205 25.41 4.45 5.24
C THR A 205 24.15 4.49 6.09
N PHE A 206 23.64 3.32 6.48
CA PHE A 206 22.50 3.17 7.39
C PHE A 206 22.65 4.04 8.66
N ARG A 207 23.89 4.21 9.15
CA ARG A 207 24.19 4.99 10.35
C ARG A 207 23.92 6.49 10.16
N GLU A 208 24.18 7.03 8.98
CA GLU A 208 23.91 8.45 8.67
C GLU A 208 22.41 8.72 8.55
N GLN A 209 21.65 7.75 8.08
CA GLN A 209 20.20 7.87 7.91
C GLN A 209 19.42 7.54 9.19
N ALA A 210 19.96 6.70 10.08
CA ALA A 210 19.31 6.28 11.33
C ALA A 210 18.99 7.45 12.29
N GLY A 211 19.67 8.60 12.14
CA GLY A 211 19.35 9.82 12.89
C GLY A 211 17.92 10.28 12.70
N LEU A 212 17.40 10.19 11.48
CA LEU A 212 16.01 10.56 11.16
C LEU A 212 15.00 9.70 11.94
N LEU A 213 15.23 8.40 12.03
CA LEU A 213 14.32 7.47 12.73
C LEU A 213 14.31 7.66 14.26
N ARG A 214 15.24 8.44 14.81
CA ARG A 214 15.28 8.79 16.24
C ARG A 214 14.53 10.07 16.56
N GLU A 215 14.10 10.83 15.57
CA GLU A 215 13.33 12.06 15.78
C GLU A 215 11.95 11.72 16.38
N PRO A 216 11.58 12.32 17.54
CA PRO A 216 10.31 12.00 18.20
C PRO A 216 9.09 12.23 17.32
N SER A 217 9.10 13.25 16.47
CA SER A 217 8.00 13.54 15.54
C SER A 217 7.90 12.52 14.38
N ILE A 218 9.01 11.91 13.97
CA ILE A 218 9.03 10.81 13.01
C ILE A 218 8.47 9.53 13.65
N ILE A 219 8.92 9.20 14.87
CA ILE A 219 8.43 8.02 15.59
C ILE A 219 6.92 8.12 15.82
N THR A 220 6.42 9.26 16.30
CA THR A 220 4.98 9.44 16.49
C THR A 220 4.21 9.40 15.17
N GLY A 221 4.78 9.95 14.09
CA GLY A 221 4.23 9.83 12.75
C GLY A 221 4.13 8.36 12.27
N MET A 222 5.16 7.54 12.50
CA MET A 222 5.12 6.10 12.20
C MET A 222 4.05 5.38 13.04
N LEU A 223 3.89 5.75 14.32
CA LEU A 223 2.84 5.22 15.18
C LEU A 223 1.43 5.63 14.71
N ILE A 224 1.27 6.81 14.09
CA ILE A 224 0.01 7.18 13.44
C ILE A 224 -0.33 6.20 12.32
N PHE A 225 0.65 5.76 11.50
CA PHE A 225 0.41 4.71 10.50
C PHE A 225 0.07 3.37 11.14
N LEU A 226 0.81 2.96 12.18
CA LEU A 226 0.56 1.70 12.88
C LEU A 226 -0.90 1.59 13.33
N PHE A 227 -1.42 2.63 13.97
CA PHE A 227 -2.78 2.63 14.51
C PHE A 227 -3.82 3.14 13.51
N GLY A 228 -3.50 4.10 12.65
CA GLY A 228 -4.41 4.67 11.66
C GLY A 228 -4.70 3.71 10.50
N VAL A 229 -3.67 3.13 9.89
CA VAL A 229 -3.81 2.05 8.90
C VAL A 229 -4.33 0.80 9.59
N GLY A 230 -3.74 0.45 10.73
CA GLY A 230 -4.15 -0.72 11.51
C GLY A 230 -5.63 -0.71 11.84
N SER A 231 -6.22 0.45 12.18
CA SER A 231 -7.64 0.56 12.48
C SER A 231 -8.56 0.15 11.32
N VAL A 232 -8.18 0.50 10.09
CA VAL A 232 -8.92 0.09 8.90
C VAL A 232 -8.65 -1.37 8.57
N TYR A 233 -7.41 -1.84 8.70
CA TYR A 233 -7.04 -3.21 8.32
C TYR A 233 -7.47 -4.27 9.33
N VAL A 234 -7.82 -3.92 10.57
CA VAL A 234 -8.59 -4.81 11.47
C VAL A 234 -9.89 -5.25 10.80
N PHE A 235 -10.54 -4.36 10.04
CA PHE A 235 -11.75 -4.66 9.26
C PHE A 235 -11.42 -5.10 7.83
N TYR A 236 -10.64 -4.30 7.09
CA TYR A 236 -10.43 -4.49 5.65
C TYR A 236 -9.67 -5.79 5.33
N GLY A 237 -8.80 -6.25 6.22
CA GLY A 237 -8.13 -7.55 6.10
C GLY A 237 -9.11 -8.74 6.08
N TYR A 238 -10.34 -8.53 6.57
CA TYR A 238 -11.43 -9.51 6.63
C TYR A 238 -12.70 -9.00 5.96
N VAL A 239 -12.57 -8.08 5.01
CA VAL A 239 -13.71 -7.44 4.34
C VAL A 239 -14.54 -8.45 3.56
N THR A 240 -13.90 -9.37 2.83
CA THR A 240 -14.61 -10.38 2.04
C THR A 240 -15.46 -11.29 2.94
N PRO A 241 -14.92 -11.97 3.97
CA PRO A 241 -15.75 -12.74 4.89
C PRO A 241 -16.79 -11.91 5.66
N TYR A 242 -16.52 -10.63 5.92
CA TYR A 242 -17.52 -9.75 6.52
C TYR A 242 -18.72 -9.54 5.59
N LEU A 243 -18.49 -9.25 4.31
CA LEU A 243 -19.55 -9.07 3.32
C LEU A 243 -20.37 -10.34 3.14
N GLU A 244 -19.75 -11.51 3.15
CA GLU A 244 -20.40 -12.81 2.98
C GLU A 244 -21.12 -13.28 4.23
N GLN A 245 -20.44 -13.31 5.38
CA GLN A 245 -20.96 -13.96 6.60
C GLN A 245 -21.82 -13.03 7.46
N VAL A 246 -21.53 -11.73 7.47
CA VAL A 246 -22.29 -10.76 8.28
C VAL A 246 -23.40 -10.11 7.46
N LEU A 247 -23.12 -9.72 6.21
CA LEU A 247 -24.11 -9.06 5.36
C LEU A 247 -24.85 -10.03 4.45
N GLY A 248 -24.44 -11.30 4.36
CA GLY A 248 -25.10 -12.33 3.55
C GLY A 248 -25.01 -12.10 2.04
N MET A 249 -23.98 -11.40 1.57
CA MET A 249 -23.80 -11.09 0.15
C MET A 249 -23.35 -12.32 -0.64
N GLY A 250 -23.95 -12.49 -1.84
CA GLY A 250 -23.46 -13.44 -2.82
C GLY A 250 -22.22 -12.91 -3.57
N THR A 251 -21.62 -13.76 -4.41
CA THR A 251 -20.38 -13.48 -5.17
C THR A 251 -20.43 -12.15 -5.94
N VAL A 252 -21.50 -11.91 -6.70
CA VAL A 252 -21.63 -10.71 -7.54
C VAL A 252 -21.77 -9.46 -6.69
N GLU A 253 -22.53 -9.52 -5.61
CA GLU A 253 -22.73 -8.40 -4.69
C GLU A 253 -21.45 -8.07 -3.94
N ALA A 254 -20.75 -9.07 -3.41
CA ALA A 254 -19.47 -8.88 -2.71
C ALA A 254 -18.41 -8.32 -3.67
N SER A 255 -18.25 -8.89 -4.86
CA SER A 255 -17.29 -8.42 -5.87
C SER A 255 -17.57 -6.98 -6.30
N THR A 256 -18.85 -6.63 -6.53
CA THR A 256 -19.24 -5.27 -6.90
C THR A 256 -18.99 -4.28 -5.75
N THR A 257 -19.25 -4.70 -4.51
CA THR A 257 -18.97 -3.89 -3.31
C THR A 257 -17.47 -3.66 -3.13
N LEU A 258 -16.63 -4.67 -3.33
CA LEU A 258 -15.18 -4.53 -3.29
C LEU A 258 -14.66 -3.59 -4.39
N MET A 259 -15.24 -3.66 -5.60
CA MET A 259 -14.92 -2.73 -6.69
C MET A 259 -15.28 -1.29 -6.31
N ALA A 260 -16.47 -1.06 -5.80
CA ALA A 260 -16.90 0.25 -5.33
C ALA A 260 -16.00 0.75 -4.18
N TYR A 261 -15.66 -0.11 -3.21
CA TYR A 261 -14.72 0.20 -2.13
C TYR A 261 -13.39 0.73 -2.68
N GLY A 262 -12.82 0.03 -3.64
CA GLY A 262 -11.57 0.44 -4.27
C GLY A 262 -11.70 1.80 -5.01
N VAL A 263 -12.82 2.07 -5.69
CA VAL A 263 -13.07 3.39 -6.30
C VAL A 263 -13.08 4.49 -5.25
N PHE A 264 -13.73 4.28 -4.11
CA PHE A 264 -13.70 5.24 -2.99
C PHE A 264 -12.29 5.42 -2.41
N CYS A 265 -11.45 4.37 -2.39
CA CYS A 265 -10.04 4.49 -2.02
C CYS A 265 -9.24 5.36 -3.00
N LEU A 266 -9.48 5.26 -4.31
CA LEU A 266 -8.89 6.16 -5.31
C LEU A 266 -9.29 7.62 -5.08
N ILE A 267 -10.57 7.86 -4.81
CA ILE A 267 -11.08 9.19 -4.47
C ILE A 267 -10.41 9.69 -3.18
N SER A 268 -10.25 8.84 -2.18
CA SER A 268 -9.55 9.15 -0.92
C SER A 268 -8.12 9.65 -1.15
N ASN A 269 -7.34 8.98 -2.01
CA ASN A 269 -6.00 9.40 -2.37
C ASN A 269 -5.95 10.81 -2.98
N ILE A 270 -6.87 11.11 -3.89
CA ILE A 270 -6.95 12.43 -4.55
C ILE A 270 -7.34 13.50 -3.53
N LEU A 271 -8.34 13.22 -2.71
CA LEU A 271 -8.80 14.15 -1.66
C LEU A 271 -7.74 14.39 -0.59
N GLY A 272 -6.95 13.36 -0.25
CA GLY A 272 -5.85 13.46 0.72
C GLY A 272 -4.86 14.56 0.36
N GLY A 273 -4.45 14.63 -0.90
CA GLY A 273 -3.55 15.69 -1.39
C GLY A 273 -4.16 17.09 -1.29
N TRP A 274 -5.45 17.23 -1.65
CA TRP A 274 -6.15 18.53 -1.55
C TRP A 274 -6.36 18.97 -0.10
N ILE A 275 -6.69 18.03 0.78
CA ILE A 275 -6.89 18.28 2.23
C ILE A 275 -5.56 18.67 2.89
N ASP A 276 -4.46 17.97 2.55
CA ASP A 276 -3.13 18.29 3.10
C ASP A 276 -2.70 19.71 2.71
N ALA A 277 -2.84 20.07 1.44
CA ALA A 277 -2.49 21.40 0.94
C ALA A 277 -3.22 22.53 1.69
N ARG A 278 -4.41 22.26 2.25
CA ARG A 278 -5.25 23.26 2.89
C ARG A 278 -5.19 23.25 4.41
N PHE A 279 -5.08 22.08 5.02
CA PHE A 279 -5.20 21.88 6.46
C PHE A 279 -3.98 21.20 7.10
N GLY A 280 -3.12 20.54 6.31
CA GLY A 280 -1.97 19.79 6.78
C GLY A 280 -2.31 18.75 7.84
N MET A 281 -1.39 18.48 8.75
CA MET A 281 -1.57 17.50 9.84
C MET A 281 -2.82 17.70 10.72
N LYS A 282 -3.42 18.89 10.75
CA LYS A 282 -4.63 19.13 11.54
C LYS A 282 -5.86 18.40 10.99
N ALA A 283 -5.88 18.14 9.70
CA ALA A 283 -6.97 17.40 9.06
C ALA A 283 -7.11 15.98 9.63
N LEU A 284 -5.99 15.36 10.07
CA LEU A 284 -5.98 14.03 10.62
C LEU A 284 -6.84 13.90 11.88
N LEU A 285 -6.96 14.97 12.66
CA LEU A 285 -7.80 14.97 13.85
C LEU A 285 -9.28 14.74 13.52
N VAL A 286 -9.77 15.32 12.43
CA VAL A 286 -11.13 15.09 11.94
C VAL A 286 -11.22 13.72 11.27
N THR A 287 -10.24 13.36 10.45
CA THR A 287 -10.21 12.08 9.73
C THR A 287 -10.33 10.90 10.70
N PHE A 288 -9.52 10.86 11.76
CA PHE A 288 -9.56 9.74 12.71
C PHE A 288 -10.80 9.69 13.58
N VAL A 289 -11.43 10.84 13.89
CA VAL A 289 -12.74 10.85 14.56
C VAL A 289 -13.82 10.28 13.64
N LEU A 290 -13.85 10.70 12.37
CA LEU A 290 -14.81 10.17 11.38
C LEU A 290 -14.57 8.67 11.12
N GLN A 291 -13.30 8.24 11.07
CA GLN A 291 -12.94 6.84 10.90
C GLN A 291 -13.36 5.99 12.10
N ALA A 292 -13.16 6.48 13.34
CA ALA A 292 -13.66 5.82 14.55
C ALA A 292 -15.19 5.74 14.56
N ALA A 293 -15.87 6.82 14.17
CA ALA A 293 -17.34 6.84 14.09
C ALA A 293 -17.86 5.86 13.03
N ALA A 294 -17.20 5.77 11.86
CA ALA A 294 -17.58 4.82 10.81
C ALA A 294 -17.37 3.36 11.27
N LEU A 295 -16.28 3.06 11.96
CA LEU A 295 -15.99 1.71 12.49
C LEU A 295 -16.95 1.32 13.62
N LEU A 296 -17.28 2.25 14.53
CA LEU A 296 -18.31 2.03 15.56
C LEU A 296 -19.71 1.90 14.93
N GLY A 297 -20.02 2.70 13.92
CA GLY A 297 -21.24 2.59 13.16
C GLY A 297 -21.38 1.21 12.53
N LEU A 298 -20.33 0.71 11.90
CA LEU A 298 -20.29 -0.63 11.30
C LEU A 298 -20.57 -1.72 12.34
N PHE A 299 -19.98 -1.62 13.52
CA PHE A 299 -20.25 -2.53 14.64
C PHE A 299 -21.70 -2.43 15.13
N ALA A 300 -22.24 -1.20 15.28
CA ALA A 300 -23.57 -0.96 15.85
C ALA A 300 -24.71 -1.40 14.93
N VAL A 301 -24.56 -1.26 13.60
CA VAL A 301 -25.62 -1.64 12.63
C VAL A 301 -25.70 -3.15 12.40
N GLY A 302 -24.66 -3.91 12.78
CA GLY A 302 -24.63 -5.36 12.58
C GLY A 302 -24.88 -5.77 11.13
N GLY A 303 -25.81 -6.70 10.88
CA GLY A 303 -26.16 -7.21 9.56
C GLY A 303 -27.11 -6.33 8.72
N THR A 304 -27.41 -5.10 9.12
CA THR A 304 -28.31 -4.21 8.36
C THR A 304 -27.59 -3.67 7.13
N MET A 305 -27.70 -4.40 6.00
CA MET A 305 -26.92 -4.20 4.78
C MET A 305 -26.86 -2.74 4.28
N PRO A 306 -27.96 -1.97 4.10
CA PRO A 306 -27.86 -0.61 3.55
C PRO A 306 -27.03 0.33 4.41
N LEU A 307 -27.19 0.26 5.74
CA LEU A 307 -26.44 1.10 6.67
C LEU A 307 -24.97 0.64 6.80
N ALA A 308 -24.72 -0.66 6.81
CA ALA A 308 -23.36 -1.19 6.82
C ALA A 308 -22.56 -0.73 5.59
N LEU A 309 -23.15 -0.73 4.39
CA LEU A 309 -22.51 -0.24 3.17
C LEU A 309 -22.12 1.24 3.24
N VAL A 310 -22.96 2.09 3.87
CA VAL A 310 -22.60 3.50 4.09
C VAL A 310 -21.32 3.61 4.89
N PHE A 311 -21.17 2.83 5.96
CA PHE A 311 -19.96 2.84 6.79
C PHE A 311 -18.77 2.20 6.07
N VAL A 312 -18.97 1.10 5.34
CA VAL A 312 -17.92 0.45 4.53
C VAL A 312 -17.34 1.44 3.52
N PHE A 313 -18.17 2.15 2.76
CA PHE A 313 -17.70 3.14 1.78
C PHE A 313 -17.13 4.40 2.43
N SER A 314 -17.63 4.79 3.60
CA SER A 314 -17.03 5.87 4.39
C SER A 314 -15.61 5.52 4.83
N LEU A 315 -15.36 4.27 5.25
CA LEU A 315 -14.02 3.80 5.60
C LEU A 315 -13.08 3.83 4.40
N ALA A 316 -13.54 3.38 3.23
CA ALA A 316 -12.77 3.46 2.00
C ALA A 316 -12.37 4.91 1.66
N LEU A 317 -13.31 5.85 1.81
CA LEU A 317 -13.08 7.27 1.56
C LEU A 317 -12.11 7.90 2.57
N LEU A 318 -12.04 7.39 3.80
CA LEU A 318 -11.16 7.91 4.86
C LEU A 318 -9.77 7.25 4.86
N MET A 319 -9.59 6.11 4.17
CA MET A 319 -8.45 5.21 4.29
C MET A 319 -7.09 5.86 3.97
N TYR A 320 -7.03 6.70 2.94
CA TYR A 320 -5.78 7.31 2.46
C TYR A 320 -5.66 8.81 2.76
N LEU A 321 -6.67 9.45 3.37
CA LEU A 321 -6.68 10.90 3.59
C LEU A 321 -5.49 11.40 4.42
N PHE A 322 -4.95 10.57 5.30
CA PHE A 322 -3.86 10.97 6.21
C PHE A 322 -2.46 10.70 5.64
N SER A 323 -2.31 9.83 4.60
CA SER A 323 -1.00 9.44 4.06
C SER A 323 -0.20 10.65 3.60
N VAL A 324 -0.79 11.52 2.78
CA VAL A 324 -0.09 12.68 2.21
C VAL A 324 0.41 13.62 3.30
N SER A 325 -0.38 13.91 4.32
CA SER A 325 0.01 14.79 5.41
C SER A 325 1.19 14.24 6.23
N CYS A 326 1.24 12.93 6.42
CA CYS A 326 2.36 12.28 7.10
C CYS A 326 3.62 12.26 6.23
N ILE A 327 3.50 11.96 4.92
CA ILE A 327 4.63 12.02 3.97
C ILE A 327 5.23 13.42 3.97
N THR A 328 4.41 14.46 3.81
CA THR A 328 4.84 15.85 3.83
C THR A 328 5.58 16.18 5.11
N HIS A 329 5.05 15.72 6.26
CA HIS A 329 5.70 15.91 7.56
C HIS A 329 7.07 15.22 7.62
N PHE A 330 7.19 13.97 7.20
CA PHE A 330 8.47 13.23 7.18
C PHE A 330 9.52 13.92 6.30
N MET A 331 9.10 14.38 5.12
CA MET A 331 9.97 15.09 4.20
C MET A 331 10.43 16.46 4.74
N ASP A 332 9.55 17.19 5.42
CA ASP A 332 9.87 18.47 6.04
C ASP A 332 10.89 18.33 7.18
N VAL A 333 10.72 17.31 8.04
CA VAL A 333 11.68 17.01 9.10
C VAL A 333 13.04 16.61 8.51
N ALA A 334 13.06 15.75 7.50
CA ALA A 334 14.29 15.35 6.84
C ALA A 334 14.99 16.55 6.18
N ARG A 335 14.25 17.39 5.44
CA ARG A 335 14.81 18.57 4.77
C ARG A 335 15.43 19.56 5.75
N SER A 336 14.80 19.76 6.90
CA SER A 336 15.24 20.76 7.88
C SER A 336 16.39 20.28 8.77
N ARG A 337 16.44 18.99 9.13
CA ARG A 337 17.37 18.45 10.15
C ARG A 337 18.31 17.37 9.65
N HIS A 338 17.87 16.58 8.68
CA HIS A 338 18.58 15.43 8.16
C HIS A 338 18.61 15.42 6.63
N PRO A 339 19.19 16.47 5.95
CA PRO A 339 19.10 16.60 4.50
C PRO A 339 19.72 15.41 3.73
N LYS A 340 20.65 14.68 4.35
CA LYS A 340 21.24 13.46 3.79
C LYS A 340 20.30 12.24 3.87
N SER A 341 19.19 12.34 4.62
CA SER A 341 18.24 11.24 4.85
C SER A 341 16.94 11.37 4.03
N MET A 342 16.94 12.18 2.97
CA MET A 342 15.75 12.39 2.15
C MET A 342 15.22 11.12 1.51
N VAL A 343 16.12 10.21 1.08
CA VAL A 343 15.75 8.91 0.49
C VAL A 343 15.07 8.04 1.54
N LEU A 344 15.60 7.98 2.77
CA LEU A 344 14.95 7.25 3.86
C LEU A 344 13.59 7.88 4.21
N ALA A 345 13.49 9.21 4.27
CA ALA A 345 12.24 9.91 4.57
C ALA A 345 11.10 9.54 3.61
N SER A 346 11.42 9.41 2.32
CA SER A 346 10.44 8.97 1.31
C SER A 346 10.03 7.49 1.46
N SER A 347 10.86 6.69 2.11
CA SER A 347 10.59 5.26 2.36
C SER A 347 9.88 4.99 3.69
N VAL A 348 9.86 5.97 4.60
CA VAL A 348 9.23 5.81 5.94
C VAL A 348 7.74 5.53 5.81
N GLU A 349 7.06 6.24 4.91
CA GLU A 349 5.61 6.06 4.71
C GLU A 349 5.25 4.65 4.23
N PRO A 350 5.77 4.13 3.11
CA PRO A 350 5.42 2.78 2.67
C PRO A 350 5.77 1.71 3.71
N MET A 351 6.88 1.89 4.42
CA MET A 351 7.27 1.01 5.51
C MET A 351 6.27 1.05 6.65
N ALA A 352 5.92 2.25 7.16
CA ALA A 352 4.99 2.42 8.27
C ALA A 352 3.56 1.98 7.89
N PHE A 353 3.15 2.23 6.65
CA PHE A 353 1.87 1.78 6.10
C PHE A 353 1.77 0.24 6.16
N ASN A 354 2.79 -0.46 5.68
CA ASN A 354 2.82 -1.93 5.71
C ASN A 354 2.92 -2.51 7.13
N VAL A 355 3.63 -1.83 8.05
CA VAL A 355 3.58 -2.21 9.49
C VAL A 355 2.14 -2.10 10.01
N GLY A 356 1.41 -1.04 9.65
CA GLY A 356 -0.01 -0.87 9.99
C GLY A 356 -0.91 -1.96 9.40
N ILE A 357 -0.71 -2.33 8.13
CA ILE A 357 -1.41 -3.48 7.50
C ILE A 357 -1.18 -4.75 8.29
N SER A 358 0.09 -5.08 8.54
CA SER A 358 0.47 -6.31 9.24
C SER A 358 -0.14 -6.38 10.64
N PHE A 359 0.01 -5.31 11.40
CA PHE A 359 -0.50 -5.23 12.77
C PHE A 359 -2.04 -5.26 12.80
N GLY A 360 -2.68 -4.46 11.97
CA GLY A 360 -4.15 -4.41 11.89
C GLY A 360 -4.75 -5.75 11.52
N THR A 361 -4.23 -6.41 10.47
CA THR A 361 -4.73 -7.72 10.02
C THR A 361 -4.46 -8.80 11.07
N ALA A 362 -3.29 -8.80 11.73
CA ALA A 362 -2.99 -9.76 12.79
C ALA A 362 -3.95 -9.61 13.98
N VAL A 363 -4.21 -8.38 14.43
CA VAL A 363 -5.20 -8.11 15.49
C VAL A 363 -6.60 -8.45 15.02
N GLY A 364 -6.97 -8.12 13.78
CA GLY A 364 -8.24 -8.51 13.17
C GLY A 364 -8.44 -10.02 13.23
N GLY A 365 -7.41 -10.81 12.89
CA GLY A 365 -7.44 -12.28 13.01
C GLY A 365 -7.66 -12.78 14.45
N ALA A 366 -6.99 -12.14 15.41
CA ALA A 366 -7.21 -12.46 16.82
C ALA A 366 -8.65 -12.14 17.26
N VAL A 367 -9.22 -11.02 16.81
CA VAL A 367 -10.61 -10.65 17.07
C VAL A 367 -11.58 -11.66 16.44
N VAL A 368 -11.38 -11.98 15.15
CA VAL A 368 -12.23 -12.92 14.41
C VAL A 368 -12.25 -14.29 15.08
N SER A 369 -11.08 -14.77 15.54
CA SER A 369 -10.96 -16.09 16.17
C SER A 369 -11.45 -16.16 17.61
N SER A 370 -11.42 -15.04 18.37
CA SER A 370 -11.75 -15.03 19.80
C SER A 370 -13.19 -14.60 20.10
N ILE A 371 -13.64 -13.50 19.50
CA ILE A 371 -14.94 -12.88 19.80
C ILE A 371 -15.85 -12.74 18.58
N GLY A 372 -15.32 -12.97 17.38
CA GLY A 372 -16.08 -13.00 16.13
C GLY A 372 -15.88 -11.77 15.24
N ILE A 373 -16.15 -11.98 13.95
CA ILE A 373 -15.92 -10.99 12.88
C ILE A 373 -16.74 -9.69 13.05
N ALA A 374 -17.88 -9.74 13.72
CA ALA A 374 -18.71 -8.56 13.99
C ALA A 374 -18.00 -7.49 14.85
N TYR A 375 -17.01 -7.89 15.66
CA TYR A 375 -16.30 -7.01 16.58
C TYR A 375 -15.10 -6.28 15.98
N VAL A 376 -14.72 -6.58 14.74
CA VAL A 376 -13.59 -5.93 14.06
C VAL A 376 -13.77 -4.39 13.99
N GLY A 377 -15.00 -3.92 13.82
CA GLY A 377 -15.33 -2.48 13.83
C GLY A 377 -15.04 -1.81 15.17
N ALA A 378 -15.42 -2.43 16.29
CA ALA A 378 -15.20 -1.88 17.63
C ALA A 378 -13.70 -1.76 17.97
N VAL A 379 -12.92 -2.79 17.65
CA VAL A 379 -11.46 -2.79 17.89
C VAL A 379 -10.75 -1.80 16.96
N GLY A 380 -11.14 -1.75 15.68
CA GLY A 380 -10.63 -0.76 14.74
C GLY A 380 -10.91 0.68 15.20
N ALA A 381 -12.09 0.95 15.75
CA ALA A 381 -12.42 2.27 16.29
C ALA A 381 -11.51 2.67 17.46
N ALA A 382 -11.19 1.75 18.37
CA ALA A 382 -10.24 2.01 19.44
C ALA A 382 -8.86 2.40 18.89
N PHE A 383 -8.37 1.70 17.85
CA PHE A 383 -7.13 2.04 17.17
C PHE A 383 -7.16 3.42 16.52
N SER A 384 -8.28 3.78 15.89
CA SER A 384 -8.45 5.10 15.29
C SER A 384 -8.38 6.23 16.32
N LEU A 385 -8.93 6.02 17.53
CA LEU A 385 -8.81 6.97 18.64
C LEU A 385 -7.37 7.08 19.17
N VAL A 386 -6.62 5.99 19.19
CA VAL A 386 -5.17 6.02 19.50
C VAL A 386 -4.42 6.84 18.45
N ALA A 387 -4.70 6.64 17.15
CA ALA A 387 -4.11 7.42 16.07
C ALA A 387 -4.45 8.91 16.18
N TRP A 388 -5.68 9.24 16.57
CA TRP A 388 -6.10 10.62 16.89
C TRP A 388 -5.26 11.24 18.01
N ALA A 389 -5.08 10.53 19.12
CA ALA A 389 -4.27 11.01 20.25
C ALA A 389 -2.80 11.20 19.85
N LEU A 390 -2.23 10.26 19.09
CA LEU A 390 -0.88 10.36 18.54
C LEU A 390 -0.72 11.56 17.60
N THR A 391 -1.74 11.87 16.80
CA THR A 391 -1.75 13.08 15.94
C THR A 391 -1.64 14.35 16.77
N LEU A 392 -2.36 14.45 17.88
CA LEU A 392 -2.22 15.59 18.81
C LEU A 392 -0.79 15.72 19.35
N VAL A 393 -0.18 14.61 19.75
CA VAL A 393 1.21 14.58 20.23
C VAL A 393 2.16 15.02 19.13
N THR A 394 2.05 14.47 17.93
CA THR A 394 2.91 14.82 16.79
C THR A 394 2.83 16.31 16.43
N ILE A 395 1.62 16.89 16.41
CA ILE A 395 1.43 18.33 16.14
C ILE A 395 2.09 19.18 17.23
N LYS A 396 2.00 18.78 18.52
CA LYS A 396 2.66 19.49 19.62
C LYS A 396 4.18 19.39 19.53
N LEU A 397 4.72 18.19 19.27
CA LEU A 397 6.15 17.95 19.09
C LEU A 397 6.70 18.77 17.93
N ALA A 398 6.08 18.72 16.76
CA ALA A 398 6.51 19.48 15.59
C ALA A 398 6.53 21.00 15.82
N ARG A 399 5.59 21.53 16.62
CA ARG A 399 5.60 22.94 17.02
C ARG A 399 6.74 23.26 17.99
N TRP A 400 7.00 22.40 18.96
CA TRP A 400 8.07 22.57 19.94
C TRP A 400 9.44 22.48 19.27
N GLU A 401 9.62 21.54 18.38
CA GLU A 401 10.81 21.34 17.59
C GLU A 401 11.13 22.57 16.69
N ARG A 402 10.12 23.18 16.06
CA ARG A 402 10.29 24.43 15.27
C ARG A 402 10.66 25.66 16.10
N ARG A 403 10.40 25.65 17.41
CA ARG A 403 10.77 26.77 18.32
C ARG A 403 12.20 26.68 18.85
N ARG A 404 12.84 25.53 18.71
CA ARG A 404 14.20 25.27 19.20
C ARG A 404 15.27 25.29 18.08
N GLY A 405 14.91 25.16 16.84
CA GLY A 405 15.77 25.36 15.67
C GLY A 405 15.56 26.74 15.08
#